data_79832b4cae602e533cfd8021ffdfc70d
#
_entry.id   79832b4cae602e533cfd8021ffdfc70d
#
_cell.length_a   1.000
_cell.length_b   1.000
_cell.length_c   1.000
_cell.angle_alpha   90.00
_cell.angle_beta   90.00
_cell.angle_gamma   90.00
#
_symmetry.space_group_name_H-M   'P 1'
#
loop_
_entity.id
_entity.type
_entity.pdbx_description
1 polymer ?
#
loop_
_entity_poly.entity_id
_entity_poly.type
_entity_poly.pdbx_seq_one_letter_code
_entity_poly.pdbx_strand_id
1 'polypeptide(L)'
;MEWIADPTIWAGLATLVVLEIVLGIDNLVFIAILADKLPKQQRDKARVVGLLLALVMRLALLASISWLATLTKPMFIVAEHPFSGRDLIMLVGGIFLLFKATMELNERLEGKDEEQHGARKGARFWLVVAQIVVLDAVFSLDSVITAVGMVDHLAVMMIAVCIAIGLMLLASKPLTRFVNAHPTIVILCLSFLLMIGFSLVAEGFGYHIPKGYLYAAIGFSVMIEALNQLAQFNRRRFLSKVRPLRERTAEAVLRMLSGKHEEAEV
;
A
#
# COMPACT_ATOMS: atom_id res chain seq x y z
N MET A 1 -18.29 -26.95 -21.12
CA MET A 1 -18.26 -25.53 -20.70
C MET A 1 -19.55 -25.16 -19.96
N GLU A 2 -20.10 -26.07 -19.17
CA GLU A 2 -21.33 -25.86 -18.38
C GLU A 2 -21.14 -24.88 -17.21
N TRP A 3 -19.88 -24.75 -16.74
CA TRP A 3 -19.55 -23.85 -15.62
C TRP A 3 -19.77 -22.36 -15.92
N ILE A 4 -19.78 -21.91 -17.20
CA ILE A 4 -20.05 -20.50 -17.58
C ILE A 4 -21.53 -20.14 -17.33
N ALA A 5 -22.44 -21.11 -17.33
CA ALA A 5 -23.86 -20.88 -17.11
C ALA A 5 -24.27 -20.89 -15.63
N ASP A 6 -23.34 -21.23 -14.71
CA ASP A 6 -23.63 -21.34 -13.29
C ASP A 6 -23.48 -19.96 -12.60
N PRO A 7 -24.55 -19.37 -12.04
CA PRO A 7 -24.48 -18.09 -11.32
C PRO A 7 -23.53 -18.09 -10.13
N THR A 8 -23.29 -19.25 -9.50
CA THR A 8 -22.41 -19.36 -8.32
C THR A 8 -20.95 -19.09 -8.69
N ILE A 9 -20.54 -19.46 -9.89
CA ILE A 9 -19.19 -19.21 -10.42
C ILE A 9 -18.97 -17.73 -10.65
N TRP A 10 -19.94 -17.01 -11.18
CA TRP A 10 -19.86 -15.57 -11.36
C TRP A 10 -19.82 -14.82 -10.04
N ALA A 11 -20.61 -15.27 -9.05
CA ALA A 11 -20.55 -14.73 -7.70
C ALA A 11 -19.19 -14.99 -7.05
N GLY A 12 -18.63 -16.19 -7.22
CA GLY A 12 -17.28 -16.54 -6.78
C GLY A 12 -16.21 -15.69 -7.45
N LEU A 13 -16.28 -15.51 -8.78
CA LEU A 13 -15.37 -14.64 -9.53
C LEU A 13 -15.43 -13.20 -9.03
N ALA A 14 -16.62 -12.64 -8.87
CA ALA A 14 -16.79 -11.28 -8.38
C ALA A 14 -16.21 -11.12 -6.96
N THR A 15 -16.49 -12.08 -6.08
CA THR A 15 -15.96 -12.09 -4.71
C THR A 15 -14.43 -12.16 -4.70
N LEU A 16 -13.83 -13.03 -5.52
CA LEU A 16 -12.37 -13.13 -5.64
C LEU A 16 -11.76 -11.84 -6.20
N VAL A 17 -12.36 -11.24 -7.23
CA VAL A 17 -11.87 -9.96 -7.78
C VAL A 17 -11.91 -8.85 -6.71
N VAL A 18 -13.01 -8.74 -5.97
CA VAL A 18 -13.13 -7.75 -4.90
C VAL A 18 -12.10 -8.01 -3.80
N LEU A 19 -11.94 -9.27 -3.39
CA LEU A 19 -10.97 -9.66 -2.37
C LEU A 19 -9.53 -9.34 -2.82
N GLU A 20 -9.16 -9.69 -4.05
CA GLU A 20 -7.86 -9.38 -4.64
C GLU A 20 -7.59 -7.87 -4.73
N ILE A 21 -8.61 -7.07 -5.08
CA ILE A 21 -8.49 -5.61 -5.11
C ILE A 21 -8.28 -5.06 -3.68
N VAL A 22 -9.10 -5.51 -2.72
CA VAL A 22 -9.00 -5.04 -1.33
C VAL A 22 -7.64 -5.38 -0.73
N LEU A 23 -7.16 -6.62 -0.94
CA LEU A 23 -5.82 -7.05 -0.51
C LEU A 23 -4.69 -6.40 -1.30
N GLY A 24 -4.94 -5.95 -2.53
CA GLY A 24 -3.96 -5.36 -3.43
C GLY A 24 -3.82 -3.85 -3.29
N ILE A 25 -4.75 -3.14 -2.64
CA ILE A 25 -4.67 -1.69 -2.48
C ILE A 25 -3.42 -1.28 -1.71
N ASP A 26 -3.12 -1.95 -0.61
CA ASP A 26 -1.95 -1.67 0.23
C ASP A 26 -0.66 -1.92 -0.56
N ASN A 27 -0.61 -3.03 -1.31
CA ASN A 27 0.49 -3.34 -2.22
C ASN A 27 0.67 -2.24 -3.26
N LEU A 28 -0.41 -1.75 -3.84
CA LEU A 28 -0.37 -0.71 -4.87
C LEU A 28 0.16 0.62 -4.32
N VAL A 29 -0.20 0.99 -3.10
CA VAL A 29 0.33 2.17 -2.42
C VAL A 29 1.82 2.00 -2.13
N PHE A 30 2.23 0.83 -1.66
CA PHE A 30 3.63 0.56 -1.41
C PHE A 30 4.48 0.57 -2.69
N ILE A 31 3.94 0.03 -3.78
CA ILE A 31 4.55 0.14 -5.12
C ILE A 31 4.72 1.61 -5.52
N ALA A 32 3.74 2.46 -5.22
CA ALA A 32 3.85 3.90 -5.49
C ALA A 32 4.99 4.54 -4.68
N ILE A 33 5.13 4.20 -3.40
CA ILE A 33 6.19 4.70 -2.50
C ILE A 33 7.57 4.24 -3.00
N LEU A 34 7.74 2.95 -3.33
CA LEU A 34 9.01 2.44 -3.86
C LEU A 34 9.37 3.05 -5.20
N ALA A 35 8.41 3.20 -6.10
CA ALA A 35 8.64 3.80 -7.41
C ALA A 35 9.03 5.29 -7.29
N ASP A 36 8.59 5.98 -6.24
CA ASP A 36 8.94 7.40 -6.00
C ASP A 36 10.44 7.61 -5.76
N LYS A 37 11.16 6.60 -5.28
CA LYS A 37 12.63 6.60 -5.15
C LYS A 37 13.37 6.60 -6.49
N LEU A 38 12.66 6.37 -7.60
CA LEU A 38 13.23 6.37 -8.94
C LEU A 38 13.08 7.75 -9.63
N PRO A 39 13.95 8.08 -10.61
CA PRO A 39 13.77 9.24 -11.46
C PRO A 39 12.39 9.22 -12.13
N LYS A 40 11.75 10.39 -12.26
CA LYS A 40 10.37 10.54 -12.79
C LYS A 40 10.09 9.74 -14.07
N GLN A 41 11.08 9.65 -14.97
CA GLN A 41 10.97 8.92 -16.24
C GLN A 41 10.91 7.38 -16.07
N GLN A 42 11.38 6.84 -14.95
CA GLN A 42 11.45 5.40 -14.68
C GLN A 42 10.32 4.92 -13.74
N ARG A 43 9.67 5.81 -13.01
CA ARG A 43 8.62 5.48 -12.03
C ARG A 43 7.48 4.68 -12.63
N ASP A 44 6.91 5.17 -13.74
CA ASP A 44 5.80 4.51 -14.44
C ASP A 44 6.22 3.15 -15.00
N LYS A 45 7.45 3.06 -15.56
CA LYS A 45 7.99 1.80 -16.08
C LYS A 45 8.20 0.77 -14.96
N ALA A 46 8.81 1.17 -13.84
CA ALA A 46 9.04 0.27 -12.71
C ALA A 46 7.74 -0.28 -12.14
N ARG A 47 6.71 0.56 -12.02
CA ARG A 47 5.40 0.17 -11.54
C ARG A 47 4.71 -0.82 -12.48
N VAL A 48 4.69 -0.54 -13.78
CA VAL A 48 4.08 -1.43 -14.78
C VAL A 48 4.83 -2.76 -14.85
N VAL A 49 6.17 -2.73 -14.95
CA VAL A 49 6.99 -3.94 -14.99
C VAL A 49 6.86 -4.75 -13.69
N GLY A 50 6.86 -4.07 -12.53
CA GLY A 50 6.67 -4.72 -11.24
C GLY A 50 5.32 -5.43 -11.14
N LEU A 51 4.20 -4.77 -11.52
CA LEU A 51 2.87 -5.37 -11.50
C LEU A 51 2.71 -6.51 -12.51
N LEU A 52 3.32 -6.41 -13.70
CA LEU A 52 3.30 -7.50 -14.68
C LEU A 52 4.09 -8.73 -14.20
N LEU A 53 5.26 -8.51 -13.59
CA LEU A 53 6.03 -9.61 -13.00
C LEU A 53 5.30 -10.22 -11.79
N ALA A 54 4.66 -9.40 -10.96
CA ALA A 54 3.79 -9.86 -9.89
C ALA A 54 2.63 -10.72 -10.43
N LEU A 55 1.99 -10.31 -11.53
CA LEU A 55 0.96 -11.11 -12.20
C LEU A 55 1.50 -12.48 -12.61
N VAL A 56 2.64 -12.52 -13.32
CA VAL A 56 3.25 -13.79 -13.76
C VAL A 56 3.53 -14.69 -12.57
N MET A 57 4.06 -14.11 -11.47
CA MET A 57 4.36 -14.87 -10.27
C MET A 57 3.10 -15.40 -9.58
N ARG A 58 2.03 -14.61 -9.46
CA ARG A 58 0.75 -15.06 -8.92
C ARG A 58 0.13 -16.19 -9.74
N LEU A 59 0.16 -16.08 -11.06
CA LEU A 59 -0.30 -17.15 -11.96
C LEU A 59 0.55 -18.42 -11.80
N ALA A 60 1.87 -18.29 -11.64
CA ALA A 60 2.74 -19.42 -11.37
C ALA A 60 2.46 -20.08 -10.00
N LEU A 61 2.21 -19.28 -8.95
CA LEU A 61 1.80 -19.79 -7.64
C LEU A 61 0.46 -20.53 -7.72
N LEU A 62 -0.53 -19.98 -8.40
CA LEU A 62 -1.82 -20.65 -8.63
C LEU A 62 -1.66 -21.95 -9.42
N ALA A 63 -0.85 -21.95 -10.48
CA ALA A 63 -0.59 -23.15 -11.27
C ALA A 63 0.15 -24.23 -10.47
N SER A 64 0.98 -23.84 -9.51
CA SER A 64 1.74 -24.73 -8.62
C SER A 64 0.98 -25.08 -7.33
N ILE A 65 -0.34 -24.99 -7.32
CA ILE A 65 -1.17 -25.15 -6.13
C ILE A 65 -0.97 -26.48 -5.40
N SER A 66 -0.76 -27.57 -6.15
CA SER A 66 -0.47 -28.87 -5.58
C SER A 66 0.87 -28.89 -4.82
N TRP A 67 1.86 -28.13 -5.28
CA TRP A 67 3.11 -27.92 -4.58
C TRP A 67 2.93 -27.02 -3.36
N LEU A 68 2.13 -25.96 -3.49
CA LEU A 68 1.81 -25.03 -2.40
C LEU A 68 1.14 -25.75 -1.22
N ALA A 69 0.25 -26.72 -1.49
CA ALA A 69 -0.37 -27.57 -0.48
C ALA A 69 0.66 -28.44 0.27
N THR A 70 1.82 -28.72 -0.31
CA THR A 70 2.90 -29.44 0.41
C THR A 70 3.64 -28.55 1.39
N LEU A 71 3.68 -27.23 1.16
CA LEU A 71 4.32 -26.27 2.05
C LEU A 71 3.58 -26.07 3.37
N THR A 72 2.31 -26.46 3.43
CA THR A 72 1.51 -26.40 4.67
C THR A 72 1.79 -27.59 5.60
N LYS A 73 2.51 -28.63 5.12
CA LYS A 73 2.88 -29.76 5.97
C LYS A 73 4.00 -29.37 6.93
N PRO A 74 3.95 -29.84 8.19
CA PRO A 74 5.00 -29.56 9.15
C PRO A 74 6.32 -30.18 8.68
N MET A 75 7.40 -29.40 8.67
CA MET A 75 8.74 -29.81 8.30
C MET A 75 9.58 -30.18 9.54
N PHE A 76 9.41 -29.44 10.62
CA PHE A 76 10.11 -29.65 11.90
C PHE A 76 9.29 -29.08 13.05
N ILE A 77 9.59 -29.50 14.27
CA ILE A 77 8.91 -29.06 15.49
C ILE A 77 9.92 -28.32 16.36
N VAL A 78 9.63 -27.09 16.76
CA VAL A 78 10.42 -26.29 17.70
C VAL A 78 9.52 -25.84 18.84
N ALA A 79 9.90 -26.10 20.08
CA ALA A 79 9.12 -25.72 21.26
C ALA A 79 7.65 -26.17 21.19
N GLU A 80 7.41 -27.43 20.79
CA GLU A 80 6.07 -28.03 20.60
C GLU A 80 5.22 -27.43 19.48
N HIS A 81 5.75 -26.45 18.75
CA HIS A 81 5.08 -25.85 17.60
C HIS A 81 5.58 -26.47 16.28
N PRO A 82 4.69 -27.02 15.43
CA PRO A 82 5.05 -27.57 14.13
C PRO A 82 5.22 -26.42 13.12
N PHE A 83 6.43 -26.22 12.63
CA PHE A 83 6.72 -25.25 11.58
C PHE A 83 6.59 -25.86 10.19
N SER A 84 5.82 -25.20 9.33
CA SER A 84 5.68 -25.52 7.92
C SER A 84 6.53 -24.60 7.04
N GLY A 85 6.72 -24.96 5.77
CA GLY A 85 7.38 -24.10 4.80
C GLY A 85 6.65 -22.75 4.62
N ARG A 86 5.31 -22.76 4.71
CA ARG A 86 4.48 -21.56 4.70
C ARG A 86 4.84 -20.62 5.86
N ASP A 87 4.96 -21.15 7.09
CA ASP A 87 5.24 -20.34 8.27
C ASP A 87 6.62 -19.68 8.17
N LEU A 88 7.63 -20.37 7.62
CA LEU A 88 8.94 -19.80 7.36
C LEU A 88 8.90 -18.65 6.35
N ILE A 89 8.15 -18.81 5.25
CA ILE A 89 7.99 -17.73 4.25
C ILE A 89 7.31 -16.53 4.89
N MET A 90 6.28 -16.74 5.71
CA MET A 90 5.56 -15.69 6.42
C MET A 90 6.46 -14.97 7.43
N LEU A 91 7.27 -15.70 8.20
CA LEU A 91 8.24 -15.11 9.13
C LEU A 91 9.28 -14.26 8.40
N VAL A 92 9.96 -14.82 7.39
CA VAL A 92 10.98 -14.11 6.64
C VAL A 92 10.38 -12.89 5.91
N GLY A 93 9.22 -13.07 5.27
CA GLY A 93 8.52 -11.99 4.57
C GLY A 93 8.02 -10.91 5.53
N GLY A 94 7.46 -11.28 6.67
CA GLY A 94 7.00 -10.36 7.70
C GLY A 94 8.14 -9.54 8.31
N ILE A 95 9.27 -10.18 8.64
CA ILE A 95 10.48 -9.49 9.12
C ILE A 95 11.02 -8.54 8.06
N PHE A 96 11.07 -8.97 6.80
CA PHE A 96 11.47 -8.10 5.69
C PHE A 96 10.57 -6.88 5.54
N LEU A 97 9.25 -7.06 5.68
CA LEU A 97 8.27 -5.96 5.65
C LEU A 97 8.47 -4.99 6.79
N LEU A 98 8.61 -5.49 8.03
CA LEU A 98 8.86 -4.66 9.21
C LEU A 98 10.13 -3.82 9.04
N PHE A 99 11.21 -4.44 8.60
CA PHE A 99 12.47 -3.76 8.34
C PHE A 99 12.32 -2.66 7.29
N LYS A 100 11.68 -2.98 6.15
CA LYS A 100 11.49 -2.03 5.06
C LYS A 100 10.54 -0.89 5.41
N ALA A 101 9.42 -1.19 6.05
CA ALA A 101 8.47 -0.18 6.47
C ALA A 101 9.08 0.77 7.52
N THR A 102 9.86 0.24 8.46
CA THR A 102 10.55 1.04 9.47
C THR A 102 11.59 1.97 8.83
N MET A 103 12.42 1.45 7.91
CA MET A 103 13.39 2.28 7.17
C MET A 103 12.70 3.40 6.42
N GLU A 104 11.65 3.08 5.65
CA GLU A 104 10.93 4.05 4.84
C GLU A 104 10.23 5.11 5.71
N LEU A 105 9.67 4.67 6.85
CA LEU A 105 9.04 5.57 7.80
C LEU A 105 10.06 6.53 8.42
N ASN A 106 11.23 6.02 8.81
CA ASN A 106 12.31 6.84 9.36
C ASN A 106 12.81 7.89 8.34
N GLU A 107 13.05 7.49 7.09
CA GLU A 107 13.44 8.41 6.01
C GLU A 107 12.42 9.54 5.81
N ARG A 108 11.11 9.21 5.87
CA ARG A 108 10.03 10.19 5.71
C ARG A 108 9.89 11.13 6.91
N LEU A 109 10.12 10.65 8.13
CA LEU A 109 10.02 11.46 9.35
C LEU A 109 11.23 12.35 9.55
N GLU A 110 12.44 11.88 9.23
CA GLU A 110 13.66 12.64 9.37
C GLU A 110 13.92 13.63 8.23
N GLY A 111 13.13 13.57 7.15
CA GLY A 111 13.29 14.45 5.98
C GLY A 111 14.62 14.24 5.25
N LYS A 112 15.29 13.12 5.50
CA LYS A 112 16.50 12.74 4.77
C LYS A 112 16.09 12.24 3.39
N ASP A 113 16.09 13.15 2.42
CA ASP A 113 16.21 12.72 1.03
C ASP A 113 17.52 11.94 0.93
N GLU A 114 17.46 10.66 0.53
CA GLU A 114 18.66 9.86 0.30
C GLU A 114 19.60 10.68 -0.58
N GLU A 115 20.70 11.20 0.01
CA GLU A 115 21.83 11.67 -0.78
C GLU A 115 22.22 10.52 -1.69
N GLN A 116 22.10 10.79 -2.98
CA GLN A 116 22.23 9.83 -4.05
C GLN A 116 23.64 9.22 -4.05
N HIS A 117 23.88 8.22 -3.21
CA HIS A 117 25.08 7.41 -3.33
C HIS A 117 25.02 6.67 -4.66
N GLY A 118 25.96 7.01 -5.52
CA GLY A 118 26.21 6.66 -6.90
C GLY A 118 25.93 5.26 -7.46
N ALA A 119 24.85 4.61 -7.06
CA ALA A 119 24.40 3.36 -7.69
C ALA A 119 23.98 3.65 -9.14
N ARG A 120 24.52 2.88 -10.09
CA ARG A 120 24.14 2.94 -11.51
C ARG A 120 22.63 2.93 -11.64
N LYS A 121 22.05 3.91 -12.36
CA LYS A 121 20.61 4.13 -12.53
C LYS A 121 19.82 2.84 -12.88
N GLY A 122 20.42 1.91 -13.60
CA GLY A 122 19.81 0.63 -13.96
C GLY A 122 19.74 -0.37 -12.80
N ALA A 123 20.74 -0.43 -11.94
CA ALA A 123 20.74 -1.33 -10.78
C ALA A 123 19.65 -0.92 -9.76
N ARG A 124 19.43 0.38 -9.59
CA ARG A 124 18.36 0.91 -8.71
C ARG A 124 16.96 0.58 -9.25
N PHE A 125 16.75 0.63 -10.56
CA PHE A 125 15.48 0.24 -11.19
C PHE A 125 15.13 -1.22 -10.90
N TRP A 126 16.05 -2.15 -11.18
CA TRP A 126 15.82 -3.58 -10.96
C TRP A 126 15.68 -3.94 -9.48
N LEU A 127 16.37 -3.22 -8.60
CA LEU A 127 16.22 -3.40 -7.16
C LEU A 127 14.81 -3.03 -6.70
N VAL A 128 14.26 -1.91 -7.18
CA VAL A 128 12.88 -1.52 -6.87
C VAL A 128 11.89 -2.53 -7.45
N VAL A 129 12.08 -2.97 -8.69
CA VAL A 129 11.22 -4.00 -9.30
C VAL A 129 11.28 -5.31 -8.52
N ALA A 130 12.47 -5.75 -8.11
CA ALA A 130 12.63 -6.95 -7.29
C ALA A 130 11.92 -6.81 -5.93
N GLN A 131 12.02 -5.66 -5.28
CA GLN A 131 11.30 -5.40 -4.03
C GLN A 131 9.78 -5.48 -4.23
N ILE A 132 9.25 -4.92 -5.31
CA ILE A 132 7.83 -5.02 -5.65
C ILE A 132 7.41 -6.48 -5.78
N VAL A 133 8.17 -7.27 -6.54
CA VAL A 133 7.85 -8.68 -6.79
C VAL A 133 7.94 -9.52 -5.52
N VAL A 134 9.00 -9.34 -4.71
CA VAL A 134 9.16 -10.08 -3.45
C VAL A 134 8.03 -9.76 -2.47
N LEU A 135 7.65 -8.49 -2.35
CA LEU A 135 6.55 -8.09 -1.48
C LEU A 135 5.22 -8.68 -1.95
N ASP A 136 4.94 -8.57 -3.26
CA ASP A 136 3.73 -9.17 -3.81
C ASP A 136 3.72 -10.71 -3.63
N ALA A 137 4.88 -11.38 -3.70
CA ALA A 137 4.99 -12.81 -3.43
C ALA A 137 4.56 -13.17 -2.02
N VAL A 138 5.06 -12.45 -1.03
CA VAL A 138 4.74 -12.68 0.39
C VAL A 138 3.25 -12.54 0.65
N PHE A 139 2.63 -11.47 0.12
CA PHE A 139 1.19 -11.25 0.27
C PHE A 139 0.35 -12.24 -0.54
N SER A 140 0.82 -12.63 -1.73
CA SER A 140 0.08 -13.52 -2.63
C SER A 140 0.01 -14.95 -2.12
N LEU A 141 1.01 -15.41 -1.35
CA LEU A 141 1.02 -16.76 -0.82
C LEU A 141 -0.24 -17.06 0.00
N ASP A 142 -0.60 -16.12 0.87
CA ASP A 142 -1.74 -16.26 1.75
C ASP A 142 -3.08 -16.05 1.01
N SER A 143 -3.14 -15.08 0.07
CA SER A 143 -4.34 -14.86 -0.74
C SER A 143 -4.63 -16.05 -1.67
N VAL A 144 -3.60 -16.68 -2.23
CA VAL A 144 -3.74 -17.89 -3.07
C VAL A 144 -4.27 -19.05 -2.26
N ILE A 145 -3.73 -19.31 -1.06
CA ILE A 145 -4.22 -20.38 -0.19
C ILE A 145 -5.70 -20.13 0.20
N THR A 146 -6.06 -18.88 0.48
CA THR A 146 -7.44 -18.49 0.81
C THR A 146 -8.37 -18.67 -0.39
N ALA A 147 -7.96 -18.25 -1.58
CA ALA A 147 -8.75 -18.36 -2.82
C ALA A 147 -9.09 -19.81 -3.16
N VAL A 148 -8.14 -20.73 -2.93
CA VAL A 148 -8.33 -22.18 -3.13
C VAL A 148 -9.41 -22.77 -2.23
N GLY A 149 -9.52 -22.26 -1.00
CA GLY A 149 -10.59 -22.67 -0.08
C GLY A 149 -11.98 -22.14 -0.46
N MET A 150 -12.06 -21.17 -1.38
CA MET A 150 -13.32 -20.52 -1.75
C MET A 150 -13.88 -20.97 -3.10
N VAL A 151 -13.03 -21.37 -4.05
CA VAL A 151 -13.46 -21.73 -5.42
C VAL A 151 -12.66 -22.93 -5.90
N ASP A 152 -13.38 -23.96 -6.38
CA ASP A 152 -12.76 -25.21 -6.85
C ASP A 152 -12.15 -25.12 -8.27
N HIS A 153 -12.43 -24.02 -8.98
CA HIS A 153 -12.01 -23.86 -10.37
C HIS A 153 -10.79 -22.95 -10.53
N LEU A 154 -9.63 -23.55 -10.79
CA LEU A 154 -8.36 -22.84 -11.02
C LEU A 154 -8.48 -21.75 -12.12
N ALA A 155 -9.21 -22.04 -13.21
CA ALA A 155 -9.42 -21.07 -14.29
C ALA A 155 -10.11 -19.78 -13.81
N VAL A 156 -11.09 -19.89 -12.89
CA VAL A 156 -11.82 -18.76 -12.33
C VAL A 156 -10.89 -17.92 -11.45
N MET A 157 -10.05 -18.56 -10.64
CA MET A 157 -9.05 -17.87 -9.83
C MET A 157 -8.04 -17.12 -10.70
N MET A 158 -7.53 -17.75 -11.77
CA MET A 158 -6.59 -17.10 -12.70
C MET A 158 -7.21 -15.89 -13.40
N ILE A 159 -8.47 -15.98 -13.81
CA ILE A 159 -9.22 -14.87 -14.42
C ILE A 159 -9.42 -13.75 -13.40
N ALA A 160 -9.77 -14.07 -12.15
CA ALA A 160 -9.93 -13.08 -11.08
C ALA A 160 -8.65 -12.29 -10.85
N VAL A 161 -7.51 -12.96 -10.75
CA VAL A 161 -6.19 -12.31 -10.59
C VAL A 161 -5.84 -11.42 -11.78
N CYS A 162 -6.09 -11.89 -13.01
CA CYS A 162 -5.84 -11.08 -14.21
C CYS A 162 -6.69 -9.80 -14.23
N ILE A 163 -7.98 -9.92 -13.89
CA ILE A 163 -8.89 -8.76 -13.81
C ILE A 163 -8.43 -7.80 -12.72
N ALA A 164 -8.13 -8.30 -11.52
CA ALA A 164 -7.73 -7.48 -10.39
C ALA A 164 -6.44 -6.71 -10.69
N ILE A 165 -5.40 -7.38 -11.20
CA ILE A 165 -4.14 -6.71 -11.56
C ILE A 165 -4.33 -5.74 -12.73
N GLY A 166 -5.17 -6.07 -13.71
CA GLY A 166 -5.56 -5.15 -14.77
C GLY A 166 -6.19 -3.86 -14.22
N LEU A 167 -7.12 -3.97 -13.28
CA LEU A 167 -7.72 -2.83 -12.60
C LEU A 167 -6.70 -2.07 -11.75
N MET A 168 -5.80 -2.76 -11.05
CA MET A 168 -4.72 -2.12 -10.29
C MET A 168 -3.74 -1.36 -11.20
N LEU A 169 -3.42 -1.87 -12.38
CA LEU A 169 -2.61 -1.16 -13.38
C LEU A 169 -3.28 0.14 -13.81
N LEU A 170 -4.58 0.12 -14.07
CA LEU A 170 -5.35 1.33 -14.42
C LEU A 170 -5.40 2.31 -13.25
N ALA A 171 -5.65 1.82 -12.03
CA ALA A 171 -5.73 2.64 -10.82
C ALA A 171 -4.36 3.13 -10.33
N SER A 172 -3.26 2.49 -10.72
CA SER A 172 -1.92 2.77 -10.18
C SER A 172 -1.45 4.21 -10.39
N LYS A 173 -1.71 4.80 -11.56
CA LYS A 173 -1.29 6.17 -11.88
C LYS A 173 -2.07 7.24 -11.12
N PRO A 174 -3.41 7.24 -11.07
CA PRO A 174 -4.17 8.18 -10.24
C PRO A 174 -3.85 8.01 -8.75
N LEU A 175 -3.70 6.77 -8.26
CA LEU A 175 -3.38 6.52 -6.87
C LEU A 175 -1.99 7.06 -6.49
N THR A 176 -0.97 6.85 -7.31
CA THR A 176 0.37 7.41 -7.07
C THR A 176 0.34 8.94 -6.99
N ARG A 177 -0.42 9.60 -7.86
CA ARG A 177 -0.58 11.06 -7.80
C ARG A 177 -1.26 11.50 -6.51
N PHE A 178 -2.28 10.78 -6.09
CA PHE A 178 -3.01 11.06 -4.85
C PHE A 178 -2.14 10.88 -3.61
N VAL A 179 -1.42 9.78 -3.51
CA VAL A 179 -0.50 9.48 -2.41
C VAL A 179 0.61 10.53 -2.31
N ASN A 180 1.23 10.90 -3.44
CA ASN A 180 2.30 11.90 -3.46
C ASN A 180 1.82 13.31 -3.14
N ALA A 181 0.52 13.60 -3.34
CA ALA A 181 -0.07 14.88 -2.94
C ALA A 181 -0.40 14.96 -1.44
N HIS A 182 -0.40 13.84 -0.73
CA HIS A 182 -0.84 13.74 0.67
C HIS A 182 0.19 12.99 1.53
N PRO A 183 1.22 13.66 2.08
CA PRO A 183 2.27 13.00 2.87
C PRO A 183 1.76 12.22 4.08
N THR A 184 0.66 12.66 4.69
CA THR A 184 0.01 11.97 5.81
C THR A 184 -0.50 10.58 5.42
N ILE A 185 -0.98 10.43 4.18
CA ILE A 185 -1.41 9.15 3.63
C ILE A 185 -0.24 8.19 3.46
N VAL A 186 0.93 8.69 3.06
CA VAL A 186 2.16 7.87 2.97
C VAL A 186 2.51 7.28 4.33
N ILE A 187 2.51 8.10 5.39
CA ILE A 187 2.79 7.66 6.76
C ILE A 187 1.76 6.62 7.22
N LEU A 188 0.47 6.88 6.93
CA LEU A 188 -0.62 5.96 7.26
C LEU A 188 -0.43 4.60 6.58
N CYS A 189 -0.09 4.59 5.29
CA CYS A 189 0.14 3.36 4.53
C CYS A 189 1.38 2.59 5.02
N LEU A 190 2.45 3.30 5.40
CA LEU A 190 3.63 2.67 6.00
C LEU A 190 3.30 2.06 7.38
N SER A 191 2.43 2.71 8.16
CA SER A 191 1.94 2.16 9.42
C SER A 191 1.10 0.88 9.22
N PHE A 192 0.29 0.83 8.16
CA PHE A 192 -0.42 -0.40 7.78
C PHE A 192 0.54 -1.50 7.38
N LEU A 193 1.58 -1.17 6.62
CA LEU A 193 2.60 -2.13 6.24
C LEU A 193 3.32 -2.73 7.46
N LEU A 194 3.62 -1.91 8.49
CA LEU A 194 4.14 -2.38 9.77
C LEU A 194 3.16 -3.34 10.46
N MET A 195 1.88 -2.98 10.51
CA MET A 195 0.84 -3.81 11.13
C MET A 195 0.69 -5.15 10.39
N ILE A 196 0.70 -5.15 9.06
CA ILE A 196 0.63 -6.37 8.25
C ILE A 196 1.90 -7.21 8.42
N GLY A 197 3.09 -6.59 8.42
CA GLY A 197 4.34 -7.27 8.68
C GLY A 197 4.36 -7.96 10.06
N PHE A 198 3.85 -7.29 11.09
CA PHE A 198 3.68 -7.87 12.41
C PHE A 198 2.68 -9.05 12.41
N SER A 199 1.55 -8.91 11.71
CA SER A 199 0.57 -9.99 11.57
C SER A 199 1.16 -11.22 10.89
N LEU A 200 1.96 -11.04 9.82
CA LEU A 200 2.64 -12.15 9.15
C LEU A 200 3.66 -12.86 10.05
N VAL A 201 4.41 -12.10 10.85
CA VAL A 201 5.33 -12.68 11.83
C VAL A 201 4.55 -13.47 12.88
N ALA A 202 3.46 -12.92 13.41
CA ALA A 202 2.63 -13.62 14.39
C ALA A 202 2.03 -14.92 13.79
N GLU A 203 1.50 -14.87 12.56
CA GLU A 203 1.00 -16.05 11.85
C GLU A 203 2.10 -17.09 11.62
N GLY A 204 3.31 -16.66 11.27
CA GLY A 204 4.48 -17.55 11.11
C GLY A 204 4.90 -18.22 12.42
N PHE A 205 4.57 -17.67 13.58
CA PHE A 205 4.71 -18.32 14.90
C PHE A 205 3.46 -19.13 15.31
N GLY A 206 2.47 -19.26 14.41
CA GLY A 206 1.26 -20.03 14.66
C GLY A 206 0.15 -19.29 15.39
N TYR A 207 0.31 -17.99 15.64
CA TYR A 207 -0.76 -17.16 16.20
C TYR A 207 -1.68 -16.70 15.07
N HIS A 208 -2.88 -17.24 15.00
CA HIS A 208 -3.85 -16.83 13.97
C HIS A 208 -4.51 -15.50 14.34
N ILE A 209 -4.22 -14.45 13.57
CA ILE A 209 -4.88 -13.14 13.69
C ILE A 209 -6.00 -13.07 12.64
N PRO A 210 -7.29 -13.05 13.05
CA PRO A 210 -8.38 -12.91 12.10
C PRO A 210 -8.25 -11.61 11.29
N LYS A 211 -8.17 -11.73 9.98
CA LYS A 211 -7.97 -10.59 9.05
C LYS A 211 -9.01 -9.47 9.21
N GLY A 212 -10.20 -9.82 9.71
CA GLY A 212 -11.24 -8.84 10.02
C GLY A 212 -10.79 -7.73 10.97
N TYR A 213 -9.94 -8.02 11.95
CA TYR A 213 -9.39 -7.01 12.86
C TYR A 213 -8.44 -6.05 12.14
N LEU A 214 -7.60 -6.58 11.23
CA LEU A 214 -6.71 -5.77 10.42
C LEU A 214 -7.50 -4.82 9.51
N TYR A 215 -8.51 -5.34 8.81
CA TYR A 215 -9.36 -4.51 7.95
C TYR A 215 -10.18 -3.49 8.73
N ALA A 216 -10.66 -3.81 9.93
CA ALA A 216 -11.35 -2.87 10.79
C ALA A 216 -10.40 -1.75 11.24
N ALA A 217 -9.16 -2.06 11.62
CA ALA A 217 -8.15 -1.09 12.01
C ALA A 217 -7.76 -0.17 10.83
N ILE A 218 -7.56 -0.74 9.63
CA ILE A 218 -7.29 0.02 8.40
C ILE A 218 -8.47 0.93 8.09
N GLY A 219 -9.70 0.41 8.07
CA GLY A 219 -10.91 1.18 7.79
C GLY A 219 -11.12 2.34 8.78
N PHE A 220 -10.90 2.09 10.06
CA PHE A 220 -10.95 3.12 11.10
C PHE A 220 -9.90 4.22 10.86
N SER A 221 -8.67 3.85 10.59
CA SER A 221 -7.58 4.80 10.36
C SER A 221 -7.79 5.64 9.09
N VAL A 222 -8.30 5.02 8.01
CA VAL A 222 -8.68 5.73 6.77
C VAL A 222 -9.82 6.72 7.05
N MET A 223 -10.80 6.33 7.86
CA MET A 223 -11.89 7.22 8.26
C MET A 223 -11.37 8.43 9.04
N ILE A 224 -10.47 8.23 10.01
CA ILE A 224 -9.85 9.32 10.77
C ILE A 224 -9.06 10.24 9.84
N GLU A 225 -8.29 9.70 8.91
CA GLU A 225 -7.53 10.52 7.96
C GLU A 225 -8.47 11.30 7.02
N ALA A 226 -9.56 10.71 6.56
CA ALA A 226 -10.57 11.41 5.76
C ALA A 226 -11.18 12.59 6.54
N LEU A 227 -11.53 12.40 7.82
CA LEU A 227 -12.01 13.48 8.69
C LEU A 227 -10.96 14.58 8.89
N ASN A 228 -9.70 14.20 9.08
CA ASN A 228 -8.59 15.14 9.22
C ASN A 228 -8.40 15.97 7.93
N GLN A 229 -8.45 15.35 6.76
CA GLN A 229 -8.40 16.02 5.45
C GLN A 229 -9.57 17.00 5.27
N LEU A 230 -10.79 16.59 5.63
CA LEU A 230 -11.97 17.46 5.60
C LEU A 230 -11.81 18.67 6.53
N ALA A 231 -11.32 18.45 7.75
CA ALA A 231 -11.07 19.51 8.72
C ALA A 231 -10.01 20.50 8.20
N GLN A 232 -8.92 20.01 7.62
CA GLN A 232 -7.88 20.84 7.01
C GLN A 232 -8.42 21.64 5.82
N PHE A 233 -9.24 21.05 4.98
CA PHE A 233 -9.87 21.73 3.84
C PHE A 233 -10.78 22.86 4.32
N ASN A 234 -11.60 22.64 5.32
CA ASN A 234 -12.49 23.65 5.91
C ASN A 234 -11.66 24.78 6.56
N ARG A 235 -10.57 24.44 7.28
CA ARG A 235 -9.67 25.43 7.87
C ARG A 235 -8.99 26.29 6.82
N ARG A 236 -8.51 25.71 5.73
CA ARG A 236 -7.91 26.46 4.60
C ARG A 236 -8.93 27.43 3.97
N ARG A 237 -10.18 26.98 3.76
CA ARG A 237 -11.27 27.84 3.27
C ARG A 237 -11.59 28.99 4.22
N PHE A 238 -11.58 28.74 5.52
CA PHE A 238 -11.80 29.78 6.53
C PHE A 238 -10.68 30.81 6.51
N LEU A 239 -9.42 30.36 6.54
CA LEU A 239 -8.25 31.24 6.51
C LEU A 239 -8.17 32.07 5.22
N SER A 240 -8.53 31.52 4.08
CA SER A 240 -8.57 32.26 2.80
C SER A 240 -9.61 33.36 2.79
N LYS A 241 -10.70 33.24 3.55
CA LYS A 241 -11.72 34.30 3.73
C LYS A 241 -11.28 35.37 4.71
N VAL A 242 -10.54 35.02 5.76
CA VAL A 242 -10.15 35.94 6.84
C VAL A 242 -8.89 36.73 6.47
N ARG A 243 -7.98 36.17 5.70
CA ARG A 243 -6.71 36.80 5.32
C ARG A 243 -6.88 38.17 4.64
N PRO A 244 -7.75 38.35 3.62
CA PRO A 244 -7.93 39.66 2.98
C PRO A 244 -8.57 40.69 3.91
N LEU A 245 -9.38 40.28 4.89
CA LEU A 245 -9.94 41.21 5.88
C LEU A 245 -8.84 41.71 6.85
N ARG A 246 -7.95 40.82 7.28
CA ARG A 246 -6.84 41.16 8.18
C ARG A 246 -5.84 42.09 7.50
N GLU A 247 -5.54 41.89 6.23
CA GLU A 247 -4.66 42.76 5.44
C GLU A 247 -5.26 44.16 5.27
N ARG A 248 -6.55 44.25 4.95
CA ARG A 248 -7.27 45.55 4.86
C ARG A 248 -7.32 46.30 6.19
N THR A 249 -7.50 45.57 7.30
CA THR A 249 -7.53 46.20 8.64
C THR A 249 -6.13 46.69 9.03
N ALA A 250 -5.09 45.93 8.74
CA ALA A 250 -3.70 46.34 8.99
C ALA A 250 -3.31 47.55 8.16
N GLU A 251 -3.67 47.61 6.88
CA GLU A 251 -3.45 48.78 6.03
C GLU A 251 -4.21 50.02 6.52
N ALA A 252 -5.45 49.87 6.96
CA ALA A 252 -6.25 50.95 7.51
C ALA A 252 -5.60 51.52 8.80
N VAL A 253 -5.14 50.62 9.70
CA VAL A 253 -4.43 51.05 10.94
C VAL A 253 -3.13 51.76 10.61
N LEU A 254 -2.35 51.24 9.65
CA LEU A 254 -1.10 51.90 9.24
C LEU A 254 -1.34 53.30 8.65
N ARG A 255 -2.38 53.45 7.81
CA ARG A 255 -2.79 54.77 7.27
C ARG A 255 -3.21 55.75 8.38
N MET A 256 -3.94 55.28 9.39
CA MET A 256 -4.34 56.14 10.53
C MET A 256 -3.12 56.58 11.37
N LEU A 257 -2.11 55.69 11.52
CA LEU A 257 -0.90 56.02 12.26
C LEU A 257 0.03 56.97 11.48
N SER A 258 0.14 56.79 10.14
CA SER A 258 0.94 57.69 9.30
C SER A 258 0.33 59.11 9.18
N GLY A 259 -1.02 59.21 9.06
CA GLY A 259 -1.67 60.51 9.05
C GLY A 259 -1.57 61.28 10.34
N LYS A 260 -1.45 60.62 11.50
CA LYS A 260 -1.21 61.31 12.79
C LYS A 260 0.22 61.84 12.93
N HIS A 261 1.20 61.28 12.21
CA HIS A 261 2.57 61.80 12.19
C HIS A 261 2.70 63.08 11.37
N GLU A 262 1.94 63.21 10.24
CA GLU A 262 1.93 64.43 9.44
C GLU A 262 1.26 65.60 10.17
N GLU A 263 0.21 65.36 10.98
CA GLU A 263 -0.44 66.42 11.78
C GLU A 263 0.38 66.87 13.01
N ALA A 264 1.39 66.10 13.43
CA ALA A 264 2.23 66.41 14.59
C ALA A 264 3.51 67.17 14.21
N GLU A 265 3.84 67.29 12.92
CA GLU A 265 4.97 68.05 12.39
C GLU A 265 4.62 69.47 11.84
N VAL A 266 3.36 69.86 11.90
CA VAL A 266 2.89 71.21 11.53
C VAL A 266 2.59 71.98 12.84
#